data_f431a9ce139528ae26ce9c4958c97f09
#
_entry.id   f431a9ce139528ae26ce9c4958c97f09
#
_cell.length_a   1.000
_cell.length_b   1.000
_cell.length_c   1.000
_cell.angle_alpha   90.00
_cell.angle_beta   90.00
_cell.angle_gamma   90.00
#
_symmetry.space_group_name_H-M   'P 1'
#
loop_
_entity.id
_entity.type
_entity.pdbx_description
1 polymer ?
#
loop_
_entity_poly.entity_id
_entity_poly.type
_entity_poly.pdbx_seq_one_letter_code
_entity_poly.pdbx_strand_id
1 'polypeptide(L)'
;LITCYLSACRGLDVTLYGRPDSTHMQRFLRERRNDLLTLPDSVQLSTDLASALEGREVIVISIGAQGLRGLMEELRPLALRDRIVVLCMKGVEADTGLRLSEIAGAALDPSCRIAVWVGPGHVQEFYAGIPNCMVIDSADGEVKRRLVNAFSGDLIRFYYGEDLLGSEIGAASKNV
;
A
#
# COMPACT_ATOMS: atom_id res chain seq x y z
N LEU A 1 3.65 -6.40 -7.35
CA LEU A 1 3.61 -5.41 -8.41
C LEU A 1 4.05 -4.03 -7.90
N ILE A 2 3.32 -3.43 -6.93
CA ILE A 2 3.67 -2.13 -6.31
C ILE A 2 5.13 -2.12 -5.84
N THR A 3 5.56 -3.16 -5.13
CA THR A 3 6.94 -3.33 -4.66
C THR A 3 7.97 -3.21 -5.78
N CYS A 4 7.75 -3.90 -6.91
CA CYS A 4 8.63 -3.83 -8.07
C CYS A 4 8.64 -2.43 -8.67
N TYR A 5 7.48 -1.80 -8.80
CA TYR A 5 7.37 -0.45 -9.32
C TYR A 5 8.14 0.56 -8.46
N LEU A 6 7.92 0.55 -7.15
CA LEU A 6 8.58 1.49 -6.24
C LEU A 6 10.09 1.30 -6.21
N SER A 7 10.56 0.05 -6.23
CA SER A 7 12.00 -0.26 -6.23
C SER A 7 12.63 -0.02 -7.60
N ALA A 8 12.16 -0.70 -8.65
CA ALA A 8 12.82 -0.69 -9.95
C ALA A 8 12.58 0.61 -10.76
N CYS A 9 11.34 1.13 -10.74
CA CYS A 9 10.99 2.31 -11.54
C CYS A 9 11.18 3.63 -10.80
N ARG A 10 11.10 3.61 -9.46
CA ARG A 10 11.27 4.83 -8.64
C ARG A 10 12.58 4.88 -7.86
N GLY A 11 13.34 3.78 -7.85
CA GLY A 11 14.63 3.72 -7.14
C GLY A 11 14.51 3.84 -5.62
N LEU A 12 13.35 3.51 -5.05
CA LEU A 12 13.13 3.61 -3.61
C LEU A 12 13.68 2.37 -2.89
N ASP A 13 14.15 2.55 -1.67
CA ASP A 13 14.49 1.43 -0.78
C ASP A 13 13.22 0.77 -0.25
N VAL A 14 12.96 -0.45 -0.68
CA VAL A 14 11.70 -1.16 -0.43
C VAL A 14 11.95 -2.48 0.29
N THR A 15 11.26 -2.67 1.41
CA THR A 15 11.13 -3.97 2.07
C THR A 15 9.73 -4.54 1.79
N LEU A 16 9.67 -5.74 1.26
CA LEU A 16 8.44 -6.51 1.12
C LEU A 16 8.28 -7.41 2.35
N TYR A 17 7.25 -7.11 3.13
CA TYR A 17 6.82 -7.98 4.22
C TYR A 17 5.76 -8.97 3.73
N GLY A 18 5.85 -10.19 4.21
CA GLY A 18 4.81 -11.21 4.08
C GLY A 18 4.82 -12.13 5.29
N ARG A 19 3.66 -12.65 5.66
CA ARG A 19 3.53 -13.58 6.80
C ARG A 19 4.42 -14.81 6.58
N PRO A 20 5.03 -15.36 7.65
CA PRO A 20 5.95 -16.50 7.55
C PRO A 20 5.28 -17.78 7.00
N ASP A 21 3.98 -17.96 7.20
CA ASP A 21 3.17 -19.07 6.69
C ASP A 21 2.63 -18.83 5.25
N SER A 22 2.84 -17.63 4.69
CA SER A 22 2.40 -17.32 3.33
C SER A 22 3.20 -18.10 2.28
N THR A 23 2.51 -18.94 1.52
CA THR A 23 3.11 -19.70 0.40
C THR A 23 3.74 -18.79 -0.65
N HIS A 24 3.14 -17.62 -0.90
CA HIS A 24 3.69 -16.61 -1.82
C HIS A 24 4.99 -16.01 -1.27
N MET A 25 5.04 -15.68 0.01
CA MET A 25 6.25 -15.12 0.64
C MET A 25 7.36 -16.17 0.68
N GLN A 26 7.06 -17.41 1.03
CA GLN A 26 8.02 -18.51 1.01
C GLN A 26 8.59 -18.76 -0.39
N ARG A 27 7.77 -18.62 -1.43
CA ARG A 27 8.25 -18.70 -2.82
C ARG A 27 9.17 -17.52 -3.16
N PHE A 28 8.85 -16.30 -2.78
CA PHE A 28 9.73 -15.14 -2.99
C PHE A 28 11.07 -15.26 -2.25
N LEU A 29 11.07 -15.81 -1.05
CA LEU A 29 12.31 -16.05 -0.29
C LEU A 29 13.23 -17.05 -0.99
N ARG A 30 12.68 -18.08 -1.64
CA ARG A 30 13.47 -19.11 -2.34
C ARG A 30 13.89 -18.70 -3.75
N GLU A 31 12.95 -18.13 -4.51
CA GLU A 31 13.07 -17.98 -5.96
C GLU A 31 13.10 -16.52 -6.42
N ARG A 32 12.76 -15.57 -5.55
CA ARG A 32 12.55 -14.14 -5.86
C ARG A 32 11.54 -13.88 -6.99
N ARG A 33 10.72 -14.86 -7.33
CA ARG A 33 9.71 -14.80 -8.41
C ARG A 33 8.47 -15.57 -8.06
N ASN A 34 7.39 -15.20 -8.74
CA ASN A 34 6.17 -16.01 -8.85
C ASN A 34 5.80 -16.16 -10.34
N ASP A 35 4.58 -16.62 -10.64
CA ASP A 35 4.14 -16.84 -12.02
C ASP A 35 3.97 -15.54 -12.82
N LEU A 36 3.93 -14.41 -12.14
CA LEU A 36 3.62 -13.10 -12.73
C LEU A 36 4.82 -12.17 -12.80
N LEU A 37 5.76 -12.26 -11.85
CA LEU A 37 6.87 -11.31 -11.77
C LEU A 37 8.12 -11.89 -11.09
N THR A 38 9.26 -11.27 -11.38
CA THR A 38 10.52 -11.43 -10.64
C THR A 38 10.76 -10.17 -9.82
N LEU A 39 11.10 -10.34 -8.56
CA LEU A 39 11.46 -9.21 -7.68
C LEU A 39 12.86 -8.71 -8.02
N PRO A 40 13.05 -7.39 -8.14
CA PRO A 40 14.39 -6.78 -8.24
C PRO A 40 15.27 -7.19 -7.05
N ASP A 41 16.56 -7.33 -7.28
CA ASP A 41 17.53 -7.69 -6.23
C ASP A 41 17.61 -6.64 -5.11
N SER A 42 17.28 -5.37 -5.44
CA SER A 42 17.22 -4.26 -4.50
C SER A 42 16.07 -4.38 -3.48
N VAL A 43 15.05 -5.22 -3.72
CA VAL A 43 13.95 -5.41 -2.77
C VAL A 43 14.41 -6.29 -1.62
N GLN A 44 14.31 -5.79 -0.40
CA GLN A 44 14.51 -6.56 0.82
C GLN A 44 13.27 -7.41 1.11
N LEU A 45 13.46 -8.63 1.64
CA LEU A 45 12.36 -9.53 2.02
C LEU A 45 12.40 -9.74 3.53
N SER A 46 11.25 -9.65 4.19
CA SER A 46 11.12 -9.91 5.61
C SER A 46 9.85 -10.67 5.94
N THR A 47 9.93 -11.61 6.87
CA THR A 47 8.79 -12.26 7.51
C THR A 47 8.58 -11.79 8.94
N ASP A 48 9.43 -10.91 9.43
CA ASP A 48 9.30 -10.23 10.71
C ASP A 48 8.72 -8.83 10.50
N LEU A 49 7.55 -8.56 11.07
CA LEU A 49 6.83 -7.31 10.86
C LEU A 49 7.56 -6.12 11.50
N ALA A 50 8.10 -6.28 12.70
CA ALA A 50 8.79 -5.21 13.41
C ALA A 50 10.06 -4.80 12.65
N SER A 51 10.86 -5.78 12.26
CA SER A 51 12.07 -5.56 11.46
C SER A 51 11.77 -4.93 10.10
N ALA A 52 10.67 -5.32 9.43
CA ALA A 52 10.26 -4.74 8.15
C ALA A 52 9.90 -3.25 8.25
N LEU A 53 9.46 -2.80 9.41
CA LEU A 53 9.02 -1.43 9.68
C LEU A 53 10.11 -0.52 10.26
N GLU A 54 11.22 -1.10 10.69
CA GLU A 54 12.32 -0.35 11.28
C GLU A 54 12.87 0.70 10.32
N GLY A 55 12.92 1.96 10.76
CA GLY A 55 13.41 3.08 9.94
C GLY A 55 12.53 3.47 8.74
N ARG A 56 11.39 2.81 8.51
CA ARG A 56 10.51 3.10 7.37
C ARG A 56 9.56 4.25 7.65
N GLU A 57 9.63 5.31 6.87
CA GLU A 57 8.74 6.46 6.98
C GLU A 57 7.37 6.23 6.34
N VAL A 58 7.33 5.47 5.25
CA VAL A 58 6.12 5.17 4.47
C VAL A 58 5.84 3.68 4.50
N ILE A 59 4.62 3.33 4.89
CA ILE A 59 4.12 1.95 4.96
C ILE A 59 3.01 1.81 3.94
N VAL A 60 3.24 0.97 2.91
CA VAL A 60 2.23 0.70 1.88
C VAL A 60 1.55 -0.63 2.18
N ILE A 61 0.25 -0.59 2.44
CA ILE A 61 -0.55 -1.77 2.77
C ILE A 61 -1.35 -2.19 1.54
N SER A 62 -1.11 -3.42 1.07
CA SER A 62 -1.75 -4.01 -0.10
C SER A 62 -2.15 -5.46 0.19
N ILE A 63 -3.22 -5.63 0.93
CA ILE A 63 -3.79 -6.93 1.36
C ILE A 63 -5.28 -6.98 0.99
N GLY A 64 -5.97 -8.07 1.29
CA GLY A 64 -7.44 -8.09 1.23
C GLY A 64 -8.05 -7.12 2.25
N ALA A 65 -9.04 -6.35 1.85
CA ALA A 65 -9.66 -5.32 2.70
C ALA A 65 -10.11 -5.87 4.07
N GLN A 66 -10.70 -7.07 4.09
CA GLN A 66 -11.17 -7.73 5.31
C GLN A 66 -10.05 -8.14 6.29
N GLY A 67 -8.81 -8.17 5.82
CA GLY A 67 -7.64 -8.45 6.67
C GLY A 67 -7.07 -7.22 7.37
N LEU A 68 -7.55 -6.03 7.07
CA LEU A 68 -6.94 -4.79 7.57
C LEU A 68 -7.01 -4.68 9.09
N ARG A 69 -8.17 -4.98 9.69
CA ARG A 69 -8.34 -4.91 11.16
C ARG A 69 -7.35 -5.81 11.90
N GLY A 70 -7.21 -7.06 11.44
CA GLY A 70 -6.23 -7.98 12.01
C GLY A 70 -4.79 -7.46 11.90
N LEU A 71 -4.42 -6.88 10.74
CA LEU A 71 -3.12 -6.25 10.59
C LEU A 71 -2.94 -5.05 11.54
N MET A 72 -3.98 -4.23 11.73
CA MET A 72 -3.92 -3.10 12.68
C MET A 72 -3.72 -3.57 14.13
N GLU A 73 -4.29 -4.70 14.51
CA GLU A 73 -4.06 -5.32 15.83
C GLU A 73 -2.61 -5.80 15.97
N GLU A 74 -2.02 -6.37 14.92
CA GLU A 74 -0.60 -6.75 14.89
C GLU A 74 0.34 -5.53 14.96
N LEU A 75 -0.05 -4.39 14.38
CA LEU A 75 0.74 -3.15 14.37
C LEU A 75 0.64 -2.37 15.69
N ARG A 76 -0.45 -2.47 16.42
CA ARG A 76 -0.70 -1.70 17.65
C ARG A 76 0.43 -1.80 18.69
N PRO A 77 0.94 -3.00 19.03
CA PRO A 77 2.02 -3.14 20.02
C PRO A 77 3.35 -2.51 19.55
N LEU A 78 3.53 -2.28 18.25
CA LEU A 78 4.73 -1.66 17.70
C LEU A 78 4.75 -0.13 17.89
N ALA A 79 3.65 0.46 18.36
CA ALA A 79 3.53 1.88 18.72
C ALA A 79 4.11 2.83 17.65
N LEU A 80 3.75 2.59 16.40
CA LEU A 80 4.23 3.37 15.26
C LEU A 80 3.86 4.85 15.42
N ARG A 81 4.83 5.75 15.22
CA ARG A 81 4.65 7.20 15.29
C ARG A 81 5.24 7.87 14.06
N ASP A 82 4.65 9.01 13.69
CA ASP A 82 5.14 9.87 12.60
C ASP A 82 5.33 9.12 11.28
N ARG A 83 4.46 8.14 10.99
CA ARG A 83 4.48 7.36 9.76
C ARG A 83 3.39 7.80 8.80
N ILE A 84 3.65 7.63 7.51
CA ILE A 84 2.64 7.72 6.46
C ILE A 84 2.19 6.30 6.12
N VAL A 85 0.91 6.01 6.31
CA VAL A 85 0.31 4.72 5.98
C VAL A 85 -0.55 4.87 4.73
N VAL A 86 -0.18 4.17 3.66
CA VAL A 86 -0.83 4.22 2.36
C VAL A 86 -1.64 2.95 2.15
N LEU A 87 -2.95 3.09 2.01
CA LEU A 87 -3.87 1.98 1.79
C LEU A 87 -4.12 1.80 0.29
N CYS A 88 -3.72 0.64 -0.26
CA CYS A 88 -3.87 0.32 -1.68
C CYS A 88 -5.03 -0.66 -1.94
N MET A 89 -5.89 -0.87 -0.96
CA MET A 89 -7.04 -1.75 -1.07
C MET A 89 -8.30 -0.97 -1.47
N LYS A 90 -9.28 -1.70 -2.02
CA LYS A 90 -10.61 -1.19 -2.35
C LYS A 90 -11.64 -1.92 -1.49
N GLY A 91 -12.65 -1.20 -1.07
CA GLY A 91 -13.76 -1.78 -0.30
C GLY A 91 -13.94 -1.12 1.07
N VAL A 92 -14.90 -1.66 1.78
CA VAL A 92 -15.21 -1.36 3.18
C VAL A 92 -15.16 -2.66 3.97
N GLU A 93 -15.06 -2.57 5.29
CA GLU A 93 -15.17 -3.75 6.14
C GLU A 93 -16.59 -4.31 6.10
N ALA A 94 -16.77 -5.59 5.82
CA ALA A 94 -18.07 -6.19 5.58
C ALA A 94 -18.99 -6.16 6.82
N ASP A 95 -18.42 -6.42 8.00
CA ASP A 95 -19.18 -6.54 9.23
C ASP A 95 -19.68 -5.20 9.78
N THR A 96 -18.92 -4.12 9.56
CA THR A 96 -19.21 -2.81 10.17
C THR A 96 -19.58 -1.73 9.17
N GLY A 97 -19.24 -1.91 7.88
CA GLY A 97 -19.34 -0.89 6.84
C GLY A 97 -18.32 0.23 6.97
N LEU A 98 -17.36 0.14 7.89
CA LEU A 98 -16.34 1.15 8.08
C LEU A 98 -15.37 1.20 6.88
N ARG A 99 -14.98 2.42 6.52
CA ARG A 99 -13.92 2.65 5.53
C ARG A 99 -12.56 2.21 6.08
N LEU A 100 -11.67 1.83 5.18
CA LEU A 100 -10.35 1.32 5.56
C LEU A 100 -9.51 2.40 6.26
N SER A 101 -9.65 3.67 5.86
CA SER A 101 -8.99 4.79 6.52
C SER A 101 -9.49 5.02 7.96
N GLU A 102 -10.76 4.77 8.24
CA GLU A 102 -11.31 4.86 9.60
C GLU A 102 -10.75 3.76 10.51
N ILE A 103 -10.68 2.53 9.99
CA ILE A 103 -10.09 1.39 10.72
C ILE A 103 -8.62 1.66 11.06
N ALA A 104 -7.84 2.14 10.08
CA ALA A 104 -6.43 2.45 10.30
C ALA A 104 -6.26 3.63 11.27
N GLY A 105 -7.07 4.70 11.12
CA GLY A 105 -7.02 5.89 11.98
C GLY A 105 -7.38 5.61 13.43
N ALA A 106 -8.31 4.68 13.68
CA ALA A 106 -8.70 4.29 15.03
C ALA A 106 -7.65 3.40 15.74
N ALA A 107 -6.78 2.75 14.98
CA ALA A 107 -5.81 1.79 15.49
C ALA A 107 -4.39 2.36 15.68
N LEU A 108 -4.02 3.34 14.86
CA LEU A 108 -2.68 3.92 14.84
C LEU A 108 -2.56 5.16 15.74
N ASP A 109 -1.33 5.50 16.12
CA ASP A 109 -1.05 6.75 16.85
C ASP A 109 -1.52 7.96 16.01
N PRO A 110 -2.13 9.00 16.62
CA PRO A 110 -2.60 10.20 15.91
C PRO A 110 -1.52 10.98 15.15
N SER A 111 -0.25 10.76 15.43
CA SER A 111 0.86 11.32 14.65
C SER A 111 1.01 10.67 13.28
N CYS A 112 0.50 9.45 13.08
CA CYS A 112 0.48 8.79 11.79
C CYS A 112 -0.50 9.49 10.84
N ARG A 113 -0.12 9.57 9.58
CA ARG A 113 -0.97 10.13 8.51
C ARG A 113 -1.41 9.03 7.57
N ILE A 114 -2.68 9.06 7.20
CA ILE A 114 -3.28 8.05 6.34
C ILE A 114 -3.51 8.64 4.96
N ALA A 115 -3.13 7.90 3.95
CA ALA A 115 -3.43 8.16 2.56
C ALA A 115 -4.01 6.92 1.89
N VAL A 116 -4.76 7.11 0.82
CA VAL A 116 -5.23 6.04 -0.05
C VAL A 116 -4.56 6.15 -1.41
N TRP A 117 -4.21 5.01 -1.98
CA TRP A 117 -3.76 4.89 -3.37
C TRP A 117 -4.79 4.06 -4.11
N VAL A 118 -5.63 4.71 -4.89
CA VAL A 118 -6.74 4.10 -5.61
C VAL A 118 -6.70 4.46 -7.10
N GLY A 119 -7.40 3.70 -7.91
CA GLY A 119 -7.51 3.99 -9.34
C GLY A 119 -7.91 2.77 -10.17
N PRO A 120 -8.10 2.98 -11.47
CA PRO A 120 -8.59 1.97 -12.40
C PRO A 120 -7.54 0.93 -12.82
N GLY A 121 -6.26 1.09 -12.45
CA GLY A 121 -5.15 0.28 -12.95
C GLY A 121 -5.38 -1.21 -12.89
N HIS A 122 -5.13 -1.88 -14.01
CA HIS A 122 -5.19 -3.32 -14.15
C HIS A 122 -3.78 -3.92 -14.11
N VAL A 123 -3.64 -5.04 -13.42
CA VAL A 123 -2.36 -5.74 -13.25
C VAL A 123 -1.72 -6.07 -14.59
N GLN A 124 -2.53 -6.49 -15.57
CA GLN A 124 -2.07 -6.84 -16.92
C GLN A 124 -1.47 -5.63 -17.67
N GLU A 125 -2.06 -4.46 -17.52
CA GLU A 125 -1.55 -3.22 -18.13
C GLU A 125 -0.19 -2.84 -17.56
N PHE A 126 -0.01 -2.97 -16.24
CA PHE A 126 1.29 -2.75 -15.61
C PHE A 126 2.37 -3.70 -16.15
N TYR A 127 2.05 -4.97 -16.38
CA TYR A 127 3.00 -5.92 -16.97
C TYR A 127 3.32 -5.59 -18.41
N ALA A 128 2.36 -5.08 -19.16
CA ALA A 128 2.55 -4.63 -20.53
C ALA A 128 3.29 -3.29 -20.64
N GLY A 129 3.66 -2.65 -19.51
CA GLY A 129 4.29 -1.35 -19.50
C GLY A 129 3.37 -0.21 -19.96
N ILE A 130 2.06 -0.41 -19.91
CA ILE A 130 1.07 0.59 -20.30
C ILE A 130 0.92 1.62 -19.17
N PRO A 131 1.14 2.93 -19.45
CA PRO A 131 0.97 3.96 -18.44
C PRO A 131 -0.44 4.00 -17.86
N ASN A 132 -0.53 4.16 -16.55
CA ASN A 132 -1.78 4.20 -15.81
C ASN A 132 -1.92 5.51 -15.03
N CYS A 133 -3.16 5.93 -14.79
CA CYS A 133 -3.49 7.06 -13.93
C CYS A 133 -4.09 6.53 -12.62
N MET A 134 -3.58 7.04 -11.51
CA MET A 134 -4.02 6.69 -10.16
C MET A 134 -4.29 7.97 -9.35
N VAL A 135 -4.92 7.82 -8.21
CA VAL A 135 -5.19 8.89 -7.26
C VAL A 135 -4.48 8.60 -5.95
N ILE A 136 -3.79 9.58 -5.43
CA ILE A 136 -3.38 9.66 -4.03
C ILE A 136 -4.31 10.65 -3.34
N ASP A 137 -4.96 10.22 -2.27
CA ASP A 137 -5.79 11.08 -1.44
C ASP A 137 -5.45 10.92 0.05
N SER A 138 -5.57 12.01 0.78
CA SER A 138 -5.33 12.12 2.21
C SER A 138 -5.96 13.39 2.74
N ALA A 139 -6.34 13.41 4.00
CA ALA A 139 -6.73 14.66 4.69
C ALA A 139 -5.56 15.67 4.81
N ASP A 140 -4.31 15.19 4.70
CA ASP A 140 -3.10 16.00 4.80
C ASP A 140 -2.54 16.30 3.40
N GLY A 141 -2.56 17.59 3.00
CA GLY A 141 -2.08 18.05 1.69
C GLY A 141 -0.57 17.88 1.51
N GLU A 142 0.22 17.97 2.58
CA GLU A 142 1.68 17.76 2.52
C GLU A 142 1.99 16.29 2.24
N VAL A 143 1.29 15.38 2.91
CA VAL A 143 1.38 13.94 2.66
C VAL A 143 1.05 13.62 1.20
N LYS A 144 -0.02 14.20 0.65
CA LYS A 144 -0.38 14.02 -0.76
C LYS A 144 0.75 14.43 -1.69
N ARG A 145 1.31 15.65 -1.50
CA ARG A 145 2.42 16.14 -2.34
C ARG A 145 3.64 15.24 -2.25
N ARG A 146 4.01 14.84 -1.03
CA ARG A 146 5.16 13.97 -0.80
C ARG A 146 5.01 12.62 -1.50
N LEU A 147 3.86 11.97 -1.36
CA LEU A 147 3.60 10.68 -1.99
C LEU A 147 3.54 10.77 -3.52
N VAL A 148 2.86 11.78 -4.06
CA VAL A 148 2.80 11.99 -5.52
C VAL A 148 4.20 12.22 -6.10
N ASN A 149 5.03 13.05 -5.46
CA ASN A 149 6.40 13.28 -5.90
C ASN A 149 7.27 12.02 -5.83
N ALA A 150 7.12 11.21 -4.78
CA ALA A 150 7.90 9.99 -4.62
C ALA A 150 7.45 8.88 -5.59
N PHE A 151 6.15 8.76 -5.83
CA PHE A 151 5.57 7.61 -6.52
C PHE A 151 5.27 7.85 -8.00
N SER A 152 5.09 9.10 -8.46
CA SER A 152 4.84 9.38 -9.88
C SER A 152 6.04 9.03 -10.75
N GLY A 153 5.78 8.49 -11.93
CA GLY A 153 6.77 8.16 -12.94
C GLY A 153 6.09 7.85 -14.26
N ASP A 154 6.86 7.40 -15.24
CA ASP A 154 6.39 7.15 -16.60
C ASP A 154 5.27 6.09 -16.67
N LEU A 155 5.31 5.09 -15.77
CA LEU A 155 4.33 4.03 -15.72
C LEU A 155 3.07 4.39 -14.91
N ILE A 156 3.20 5.24 -13.89
CA ILE A 156 2.06 5.66 -13.07
C ILE A 156 2.10 7.18 -12.90
N ARG A 157 1.04 7.84 -13.39
CA ARG A 157 0.75 9.23 -13.11
C ARG A 157 -0.26 9.32 -11.98
N PHE A 158 0.09 10.06 -10.93
CA PHE A 158 -0.83 10.31 -9.82
C PHE A 158 -1.51 11.66 -9.94
N TYR A 159 -2.82 11.66 -9.64
CA TYR A 159 -3.61 12.84 -9.40
C TYR A 159 -3.85 13.03 -7.91
N TYR A 160 -4.00 14.27 -7.50
CA TYR A 160 -4.37 14.61 -6.13
C TYR A 160 -5.87 14.40 -5.94
N GLY A 161 -6.26 13.57 -4.97
CA GLY A 161 -7.64 13.52 -4.51
C GLY A 161 -7.96 14.74 -3.63
N GLU A 162 -9.21 15.14 -3.61
CA GLU A 162 -9.70 16.29 -2.82
C GLU A 162 -10.82 15.87 -1.86
N ASP A 163 -11.24 14.62 -1.93
CA ASP A 163 -12.29 14.03 -1.11
C ASP A 163 -11.93 12.58 -0.76
N LEU A 164 -11.31 12.40 0.40
CA LEU A 164 -10.86 11.08 0.86
C LEU A 164 -12.04 10.10 0.98
N LEU A 165 -13.20 10.56 1.46
CA LEU A 165 -14.40 9.74 1.56
C LEU A 165 -14.87 9.31 0.17
N GLY A 166 -15.01 10.26 -0.75
CA GLY A 166 -15.42 9.98 -2.13
C GLY A 166 -14.42 9.08 -2.86
N SER A 167 -13.13 9.26 -2.64
CA SER A 167 -12.06 8.40 -3.21
C SER A 167 -12.19 6.95 -2.74
N GLU A 168 -12.44 6.70 -1.46
CA GLU A 168 -12.61 5.35 -0.91
C GLU A 168 -13.91 4.70 -1.38
N ILE A 169 -15.05 5.42 -1.27
CA ILE A 169 -16.37 4.90 -1.66
C ILE A 169 -16.44 4.66 -3.17
N GLY A 170 -15.93 5.60 -3.98
CA GLY A 170 -15.87 5.44 -5.42
C GLY A 170 -15.02 4.23 -5.84
N ALA A 171 -13.89 3.99 -5.17
CA ALA A 171 -13.07 2.81 -5.42
C ALA A 171 -13.77 1.50 -4.99
N ALA A 172 -14.51 1.52 -3.89
CA ALA A 172 -15.29 0.37 -3.40
C ALA A 172 -16.43 0.02 -4.35
N SER A 173 -17.15 1.02 -4.86
CA SER A 173 -18.33 0.86 -5.72
C SER A 173 -18.01 0.47 -7.17
N LYS A 174 -16.75 0.50 -7.58
CA LYS A 174 -16.37 0.22 -8.98
C LYS A 174 -16.81 -1.16 -9.47
N ASN A 175 -16.92 -2.13 -8.58
CA ASN A 175 -17.17 -3.54 -8.92
C ASN A 175 -18.58 -3.99 -8.49
N VAL A 176 -19.52 -3.08 -8.32
CA VAL A 176 -20.93 -3.35 -7.98
C VAL A 176 -21.79 -3.36 -9.23
#